data_0347d379bcbd88aba2cc421aa89a99e3
#
_entry.id   0347d379bcbd88aba2cc421aa89a99e3
#
_cell.length_a   1.000
_cell.length_b   1.000
_cell.length_c   1.000
_cell.angle_alpha   90.00
_cell.angle_beta   90.00
_cell.angle_gamma   90.00
#
_symmetry.space_group_name_H-M   'P 1'
#
loop_
_entity.id
_entity.type
_entity.pdbx_description
1 polymer ?
#
loop_
_entity_poly.entity_id
_entity_poly.type
_entity_poly.pdbx_seq_one_letter_code
_entity_poly.pdbx_strand_id
1 'polypeptide(L)'
;VLAPIGAFGAMAYTVGAFGLKTLVPLARLMLDVYLTMAIFVFVVLGLICRAYGFRIWKFIRFIKEEILLVLGTSSSEAALPRMLQKLEQYGCAKPVVGLVIPTGYSFNLDGTSIYLAMATIFIAQVYKVDLSLSQQLGLLGILMLTSKGAAGVTGSGFIVLASTLAATRTVPVEGVALLLGVDRFMSEARAITNLIGNGVATLVVSRSEGAFDDAKMAAAEATV
;
A
#
# COMPACT_ATOMS: atom_id res chain seq x y z
N VAL A 1 -14.87 0.22 -17.54
CA VAL A 1 -14.90 -0.40 -18.87
C VAL A 1 -13.53 -0.37 -19.56
N LEU A 2 -12.72 0.69 -19.42
CA LEU A 2 -11.41 0.82 -20.11
C LEU A 2 -10.23 0.15 -19.38
N ALA A 3 -10.34 -0.13 -18.07
CA ALA A 3 -9.23 -0.67 -17.28
C ALA A 3 -8.70 -2.04 -17.78
N PRO A 4 -9.54 -3.02 -18.16
CA PRO A 4 -9.05 -4.28 -18.73
C PRO A 4 -8.31 -4.08 -20.06
N ILE A 5 -8.76 -3.16 -20.89
CA ILE A 5 -8.12 -2.85 -22.19
C ILE A 5 -6.76 -2.20 -21.93
N GLY A 6 -6.67 -1.28 -20.97
CA GLY A 6 -5.42 -0.66 -20.56
C GLY A 6 -4.42 -1.67 -19.99
N ALA A 7 -4.87 -2.57 -19.11
CA ALA A 7 -4.04 -3.64 -18.55
C ALA A 7 -3.54 -4.61 -19.63
N PHE A 8 -4.41 -4.99 -20.56
CA PHE A 8 -4.03 -5.82 -21.71
C PHE A 8 -2.98 -5.11 -22.58
N GLY A 9 -3.19 -3.83 -22.92
CA GLY A 9 -2.24 -3.05 -23.72
C GLY A 9 -0.88 -2.91 -23.03
N ALA A 10 -0.86 -2.64 -21.72
CA ALA A 10 0.37 -2.56 -20.95
C ALA A 10 1.12 -3.90 -20.90
N MET A 11 0.40 -5.02 -20.72
CA MET A 11 0.99 -6.35 -20.74
C MET A 11 1.50 -6.72 -22.15
N ALA A 12 0.73 -6.42 -23.20
CA ALA A 12 1.14 -6.64 -24.57
C ALA A 12 2.40 -5.84 -24.92
N TYR A 13 2.49 -4.59 -24.48
CA TYR A 13 3.70 -3.78 -24.62
C TYR A 13 4.89 -4.44 -23.89
N THR A 14 4.73 -4.83 -22.63
CA THR A 14 5.81 -5.45 -21.84
C THR A 14 6.31 -6.73 -22.51
N VAL A 15 5.42 -7.59 -22.98
CA VAL A 15 5.79 -8.83 -23.67
C VAL A 15 6.41 -8.55 -25.04
N GLY A 16 5.85 -7.59 -25.79
CA GLY A 16 6.37 -7.21 -27.11
C GLY A 16 7.75 -6.57 -27.07
N ALA A 17 7.98 -5.69 -26.09
CA ALA A 17 9.24 -4.98 -25.94
C ALA A 17 10.36 -5.81 -25.27
N PHE A 18 10.01 -6.67 -24.31
CA PHE A 18 10.98 -7.37 -23.45
C PHE A 18 10.95 -8.89 -23.56
N GLY A 19 9.99 -9.45 -24.31
CA GLY A 19 9.83 -10.89 -24.56
C GLY A 19 9.08 -11.63 -23.45
N LEU A 20 8.55 -12.82 -23.77
CA LEU A 20 7.77 -13.65 -22.83
C LEU A 20 8.54 -14.08 -21.57
N LYS A 21 9.86 -14.25 -21.67
CA LYS A 21 10.69 -14.66 -20.51
C LYS A 21 10.67 -13.64 -19.37
N THR A 22 10.33 -12.38 -19.65
CA THR A 22 10.20 -11.30 -18.65
C THR A 22 9.01 -11.50 -17.72
N LEU A 23 8.01 -12.28 -18.12
CA LEU A 23 6.84 -12.55 -17.28
C LEU A 23 7.20 -13.32 -16.01
N VAL A 24 8.21 -14.20 -16.03
CA VAL A 24 8.62 -14.99 -14.84
C VAL A 24 9.17 -14.11 -13.73
N PRO A 25 10.19 -13.25 -13.96
CA PRO A 25 10.66 -12.34 -12.92
C PRO A 25 9.61 -11.33 -12.48
N LEU A 26 8.71 -10.86 -13.37
CA LEU A 26 7.60 -9.98 -13.00
C LEU A 26 6.57 -10.69 -12.11
N ALA A 27 6.20 -11.94 -12.41
CA ALA A 27 5.33 -12.74 -11.57
C ALA A 27 5.95 -12.99 -10.18
N ARG A 28 7.27 -13.23 -10.13
CA ARG A 28 8.00 -13.36 -8.87
C ARG A 28 7.97 -12.06 -8.07
N LEU A 29 8.24 -10.91 -8.70
CA LEU A 29 8.12 -9.61 -8.04
C LEU A 29 6.73 -9.40 -7.45
N MET A 30 5.67 -9.70 -8.21
CA MET A 30 4.28 -9.58 -7.71
C MET A 30 4.06 -10.45 -6.47
N LEU A 31 4.51 -11.71 -6.51
CA LEU A 31 4.39 -12.64 -5.39
C LEU A 31 5.13 -12.12 -4.17
N ASP A 32 6.37 -11.65 -4.35
CA ASP A 32 7.20 -11.12 -3.27
C ASP A 32 6.57 -9.85 -2.66
N VAL A 33 6.00 -8.96 -3.47
CA VAL A 33 5.25 -7.77 -3.02
C VAL A 33 4.03 -8.18 -2.20
N TYR A 34 3.21 -9.11 -2.70
CA TYR A 34 2.01 -9.57 -2.01
C TYR A 34 2.34 -10.27 -0.69
N LEU A 35 3.37 -11.12 -0.69
CA LEU A 35 3.83 -11.80 0.51
C LEU A 35 4.34 -10.80 1.56
N THR A 36 5.15 -9.83 1.14
CA THR A 36 5.68 -8.78 2.03
C THR A 36 4.55 -7.94 2.64
N MET A 37 3.56 -7.54 1.83
CA MET A 37 2.39 -6.81 2.31
C MET A 37 1.54 -7.66 3.25
N ALA A 38 1.36 -8.94 2.97
CA ALA A 38 0.66 -9.86 3.87
C ALA A 38 1.40 -10.02 5.21
N ILE A 39 2.72 -10.21 5.19
CA ILE A 39 3.55 -10.24 6.40
C ILE A 39 3.40 -8.92 7.17
N PHE A 40 3.48 -7.78 6.50
CA PHE A 40 3.31 -6.48 7.14
C PHE A 40 1.95 -6.36 7.83
N VAL A 41 0.86 -6.68 7.14
CA VAL A 41 -0.50 -6.59 7.70
C VAL A 41 -0.72 -7.57 8.84
N PHE A 42 -0.39 -8.85 8.65
CA PHE A 42 -0.76 -9.87 9.64
C PHE A 42 0.25 -10.01 10.78
N VAL A 43 1.54 -9.76 10.52
CA VAL A 43 2.57 -9.83 11.56
C VAL A 43 2.81 -8.46 12.17
N VAL A 44 3.23 -7.46 11.40
CA VAL A 44 3.61 -6.16 11.97
C VAL A 44 2.40 -5.44 12.54
N LEU A 45 1.38 -5.16 11.72
CA LEU A 45 0.16 -4.50 12.18
C LEU A 45 -0.62 -5.38 13.16
N GLY A 46 -0.58 -6.71 12.99
CA GLY A 46 -1.16 -7.68 13.93
C GLY A 46 -0.55 -7.60 15.33
N LEU A 47 0.77 -7.49 15.44
CA LEU A 47 1.47 -7.32 16.72
C LEU A 47 1.17 -5.95 17.35
N ILE A 48 1.13 -4.88 16.54
CA ILE A 48 0.73 -3.55 17.00
C ILE A 48 -0.70 -3.58 17.54
N CYS A 49 -1.65 -4.13 16.77
CA CYS A 49 -3.03 -4.29 17.22
C CYS A 49 -3.11 -5.02 18.56
N ARG A 50 -2.38 -6.15 18.68
CA ARG A 50 -2.37 -6.95 19.91
C ARG A 50 -1.83 -6.18 21.11
N ALA A 51 -0.79 -5.36 20.92
CA ALA A 51 -0.22 -4.52 21.99
C ALA A 51 -1.20 -3.48 22.52
N TYR A 52 -2.13 -3.00 21.68
CA TYR A 52 -3.16 -2.04 22.04
C TYR A 52 -4.54 -2.65 22.34
N GLY A 53 -4.63 -3.98 22.45
CA GLY A 53 -5.86 -4.68 22.83
C GLY A 53 -6.82 -4.95 21.66
N PHE A 54 -6.37 -4.78 20.42
CA PHE A 54 -7.15 -5.05 19.21
C PHE A 54 -6.77 -6.40 18.58
N ARG A 55 -7.65 -6.93 17.73
CA ARG A 55 -7.41 -8.12 16.91
C ARG A 55 -7.49 -7.74 15.44
N ILE A 56 -6.34 -7.76 14.74
CA ILE A 56 -6.26 -7.37 13.32
C ILE A 56 -7.29 -8.10 12.45
N TRP A 57 -7.53 -9.40 12.70
CA TRP A 57 -8.46 -10.20 11.92
C TRP A 57 -9.92 -9.76 12.07
N LYS A 58 -10.32 -9.36 13.28
CA LYS A 58 -11.66 -8.81 13.54
C LYS A 58 -11.83 -7.45 12.89
N PHE A 59 -10.80 -6.60 12.98
CA PHE A 59 -10.81 -5.31 12.33
C PHE A 59 -10.92 -5.44 10.81
N ILE A 60 -10.10 -6.29 10.16
CA ILE A 60 -10.17 -6.54 8.72
C ILE A 60 -11.57 -7.03 8.32
N ARG A 61 -12.17 -7.94 9.10
CA ARG A 61 -13.51 -8.43 8.84
C ARG A 61 -14.56 -7.31 8.95
N PHE A 62 -14.39 -6.40 9.90
CA PHE A 62 -15.30 -5.26 10.09
C PHE A 62 -15.25 -4.28 8.91
N ILE A 63 -14.07 -4.04 8.33
CA ILE A 63 -13.89 -3.13 7.18
C ILE A 63 -13.87 -3.86 5.82
N LYS A 64 -14.37 -5.09 5.75
CA LYS A 64 -14.31 -5.93 4.52
C LYS A 64 -14.94 -5.27 3.30
N GLU A 65 -16.03 -4.52 3.49
CA GLU A 65 -16.72 -3.82 2.39
C GLU A 65 -15.86 -2.69 1.81
N GLU A 66 -15.15 -1.97 2.66
CA GLU A 66 -14.20 -0.93 2.27
C GLU A 66 -13.00 -1.53 1.54
N ILE A 67 -12.51 -2.69 2.00
CA ILE A 67 -11.47 -3.45 1.30
C ILE A 67 -11.94 -3.89 -0.09
N LEU A 68 -13.17 -4.41 -0.22
CA LEU A 68 -13.74 -4.79 -1.52
C LEU A 68 -13.92 -3.58 -2.44
N LEU A 69 -14.31 -2.43 -1.91
CA LEU A 69 -14.39 -1.18 -2.67
C LEU A 69 -13.01 -0.76 -3.20
N VAL A 70 -11.97 -0.82 -2.34
CA VAL A 70 -10.60 -0.50 -2.73
C VAL A 70 -10.06 -1.51 -3.74
N LEU A 71 -10.36 -2.80 -3.59
CA LEU A 71 -9.99 -3.83 -4.55
C LEU A 71 -10.58 -3.52 -5.94
N GLY A 72 -11.85 -3.13 -6.01
CA GLY A 72 -12.51 -2.82 -7.28
C GLY A 72 -12.04 -1.51 -7.93
N THR A 73 -11.63 -0.52 -7.11
CA THR A 73 -11.22 0.81 -7.60
C THR A 73 -9.70 0.98 -7.70
N SER A 74 -8.92 0.15 -7.01
CA SER A 74 -7.47 0.32 -6.75
C SER A 74 -7.13 1.68 -6.15
N SER A 75 -8.07 2.26 -5.40
CA SER A 75 -7.92 3.57 -4.77
C SER A 75 -8.40 3.52 -3.33
N SER A 76 -7.50 3.76 -2.38
CA SER A 76 -7.88 3.89 -0.96
C SER A 76 -8.73 5.15 -0.72
N GLU A 77 -8.57 6.20 -1.51
CA GLU A 77 -9.35 7.44 -1.40
C GLU A 77 -10.84 7.20 -1.66
N ALA A 78 -11.19 6.23 -2.52
CA ALA A 78 -12.60 5.87 -2.76
C ALA A 78 -13.32 5.39 -1.49
N ALA A 79 -12.59 4.81 -0.55
CA ALA A 79 -13.14 4.33 0.71
C ALA A 79 -13.08 5.37 1.84
N LEU A 80 -12.46 6.55 1.64
CA LEU A 80 -12.25 7.57 2.68
C LEU A 80 -13.53 7.94 3.46
N PRO A 81 -14.66 8.30 2.80
CA PRO A 81 -15.87 8.69 3.54
C PRO A 81 -16.44 7.55 4.40
N ARG A 82 -16.37 6.31 3.89
CA ARG A 82 -16.84 5.12 4.61
C ARG A 82 -15.93 4.78 5.77
N MET A 83 -14.60 4.88 5.60
CA MET A 83 -13.63 4.63 6.67
C MET A 83 -13.80 5.60 7.84
N LEU A 84 -14.08 6.88 7.60
CA LEU A 84 -14.39 7.84 8.65
C LEU A 84 -15.57 7.34 9.52
N GLN A 85 -16.68 6.96 8.90
CA GLN A 85 -17.86 6.46 9.59
C GLN A 85 -17.62 5.12 10.30
N LYS A 86 -16.95 4.18 9.63
CA LYS A 86 -16.64 2.85 10.18
C LYS A 86 -15.76 2.94 11.44
N LEU A 87 -14.75 3.79 11.44
CA LEU A 87 -13.87 3.95 12.59
C LEU A 87 -14.57 4.62 13.78
N GLU A 88 -15.47 5.58 13.54
CA GLU A 88 -16.34 6.14 14.58
C GLU A 88 -17.28 5.07 15.16
N GLN A 89 -17.85 4.21 14.31
CA GLN A 89 -18.69 3.08 14.73
C GLN A 89 -17.88 2.02 15.49
N TYR A 90 -16.62 1.80 15.14
CA TYR A 90 -15.73 0.85 15.83
C TYR A 90 -15.28 1.33 17.21
N GLY A 91 -15.48 2.61 17.53
CA GLY A 91 -15.21 3.18 18.86
C GLY A 91 -14.19 4.29 18.88
N CYS A 92 -13.61 4.70 17.74
CA CYS A 92 -12.70 5.84 17.69
C CYS A 92 -13.46 7.16 17.85
N ALA A 93 -12.92 8.10 18.63
CA ALA A 93 -13.51 9.42 18.77
C ALA A 93 -13.42 10.22 17.45
N LYS A 94 -14.50 10.92 17.11
CA LYS A 94 -14.62 11.70 15.87
C LYS A 94 -13.45 12.67 15.61
N PRO A 95 -12.93 13.43 16.59
CA PRO A 95 -11.78 14.31 16.36
C PRO A 95 -10.53 13.55 15.93
N VAL A 96 -10.26 12.37 16.51
CA VAL A 96 -9.11 11.53 16.16
C VAL A 96 -9.27 10.98 14.73
N VAL A 97 -10.45 10.46 14.43
CA VAL A 97 -10.75 9.96 13.07
C VAL A 97 -10.59 11.04 12.03
N GLY A 98 -11.16 12.24 12.29
CA GLY A 98 -11.11 13.40 11.40
C GLY A 98 -9.69 13.96 11.18
N LEU A 99 -8.77 13.72 12.10
CA LEU A 99 -7.37 14.11 11.96
C LEU A 99 -6.53 12.99 11.31
N VAL A 100 -6.57 11.79 11.90
CA VAL A 100 -5.62 10.71 11.53
C VAL A 100 -5.89 10.16 10.14
N ILE A 101 -7.15 9.95 9.78
CA ILE A 101 -7.48 9.36 8.47
C ILE A 101 -7.08 10.27 7.31
N PRO A 102 -7.52 11.54 7.21
CA PRO A 102 -7.13 12.40 6.10
C PRO A 102 -5.62 12.65 6.04
N THR A 103 -4.96 12.81 7.20
CA THR A 103 -3.51 12.98 7.28
C THR A 103 -2.80 11.70 6.84
N GLY A 104 -3.27 10.54 7.28
CA GLY A 104 -2.71 9.24 6.95
C GLY A 104 -2.75 8.95 5.45
N TYR A 105 -3.79 9.34 4.74
CA TYR A 105 -3.90 9.16 3.30
C TYR A 105 -2.81 9.89 2.50
N SER A 106 -2.17 10.90 3.08
CA SER A 106 -1.03 11.59 2.48
C SER A 106 0.31 11.16 3.08
N PHE A 107 0.37 10.81 4.37
CA PHE A 107 1.63 10.62 5.09
C PHE A 107 1.89 9.20 5.58
N ASN A 108 0.89 8.33 5.64
CA ASN A 108 1.04 6.94 6.09
C ASN A 108 0.69 5.96 4.97
N LEU A 109 1.55 5.88 3.96
CA LEU A 109 1.38 5.05 2.77
C LEU A 109 2.31 3.83 2.84
N ASP A 110 2.00 2.90 3.76
CA ASP A 110 2.82 1.72 4.06
C ASP A 110 3.03 0.82 2.84
N GLY A 111 1.93 0.45 2.16
CA GLY A 111 1.97 -0.37 0.95
C GLY A 111 2.71 0.33 -0.19
N THR A 112 2.62 1.65 -0.28
CA THR A 112 3.38 2.43 -1.27
C THR A 112 4.87 2.35 -1.00
N SER A 113 5.29 2.49 0.25
CA SER A 113 6.70 2.40 0.65
C SER A 113 7.28 1.01 0.34
N ILE A 114 6.54 -0.07 0.64
CA ILE A 114 6.92 -1.45 0.30
C ILE A 114 7.07 -1.61 -1.21
N TYR A 115 6.07 -1.17 -1.98
CA TYR A 115 6.10 -1.24 -3.44
C TYR A 115 7.31 -0.50 -4.03
N LEU A 116 7.54 0.74 -3.63
CA LEU A 116 8.64 1.55 -4.15
C LEU A 116 10.01 0.91 -3.88
N ALA A 117 10.21 0.39 -2.66
CA ALA A 117 11.46 -0.29 -2.29
C ALA A 117 11.68 -1.55 -3.13
N MET A 118 10.69 -2.42 -3.22
CA MET A 118 10.81 -3.69 -3.95
C MET A 118 10.95 -3.50 -5.45
N ALA A 119 10.19 -2.56 -6.02
CA ALA A 119 10.29 -2.22 -7.43
C ALA A 119 11.67 -1.65 -7.79
N THR A 120 12.24 -0.79 -6.94
CA THR A 120 13.59 -0.24 -7.14
C THR A 120 14.66 -1.34 -7.12
N ILE A 121 14.62 -2.23 -6.14
CA ILE A 121 15.58 -3.35 -6.06
C ILE A 121 15.42 -4.30 -7.24
N PHE A 122 14.17 -4.58 -7.66
CA PHE A 122 13.91 -5.39 -8.84
C PHE A 122 14.54 -4.79 -10.11
N ILE A 123 14.34 -3.49 -10.35
CA ILE A 123 14.94 -2.81 -11.50
C ILE A 123 16.47 -2.86 -11.41
N ALA A 124 17.05 -2.60 -10.24
CA ALA A 124 18.50 -2.70 -10.05
C ALA A 124 19.03 -4.10 -10.42
N GLN A 125 18.34 -5.16 -9.98
CA GLN A 125 18.71 -6.54 -10.31
C GLN A 125 18.60 -6.84 -11.82
N VAL A 126 17.53 -6.38 -12.48
CA VAL A 126 17.35 -6.58 -13.93
C VAL A 126 18.47 -5.91 -14.73
N TYR A 127 18.88 -4.71 -14.31
CA TYR A 127 19.96 -3.94 -14.98
C TYR A 127 21.35 -4.29 -14.44
N LYS A 128 21.45 -5.29 -13.54
CA LYS A 128 22.73 -5.73 -12.93
C LYS A 128 23.48 -4.58 -12.26
N VAL A 129 22.74 -3.70 -11.59
CA VAL A 129 23.31 -2.63 -10.77
C VAL A 129 23.57 -3.19 -9.38
N ASP A 130 24.83 -3.34 -9.02
CA ASP A 130 25.22 -3.81 -7.68
C ASP A 130 25.09 -2.65 -6.68
N LEU A 131 24.10 -2.76 -5.80
CA LEU A 131 23.87 -1.81 -4.74
C LEU A 131 24.46 -2.33 -3.43
N SER A 132 25.41 -1.60 -2.85
CA SER A 132 25.87 -1.87 -1.48
C SER A 132 24.73 -1.68 -0.48
N LEU A 133 24.85 -2.29 0.71
CA LEU A 133 23.81 -2.16 1.75
C LEU A 133 23.55 -0.70 2.13
N SER A 134 24.60 0.15 2.18
CA SER A 134 24.45 1.58 2.48
C SER A 134 23.67 2.32 1.40
N GLN A 135 23.88 1.98 0.13
CA GLN A 135 23.11 2.54 -0.99
C GLN A 135 21.65 2.08 -0.96
N GLN A 136 21.39 0.79 -0.66
CA GLN A 136 20.02 0.29 -0.49
C GLN A 136 19.29 1.00 0.64
N LEU A 137 19.92 1.17 1.80
CA LEU A 137 19.34 1.89 2.94
C LEU A 137 19.12 3.39 2.62
N GLY A 138 20.06 4.02 1.92
CA GLY A 138 19.94 5.41 1.47
C GLY A 138 18.76 5.58 0.51
N LEU A 139 18.65 4.71 -0.51
CA LEU A 139 17.51 4.68 -1.43
C LEU A 139 16.18 4.43 -0.70
N LEU A 140 16.15 3.48 0.24
CA LEU A 140 14.97 3.21 1.05
C LEU A 140 14.52 4.47 1.81
N GLY A 141 15.45 5.20 2.44
CA GLY A 141 15.15 6.47 3.11
C GLY A 141 14.54 7.50 2.16
N ILE A 142 15.13 7.69 0.97
CA ILE A 142 14.59 8.59 -0.05
C ILE A 142 13.19 8.15 -0.51
N LEU A 143 13.00 6.86 -0.80
CA LEU A 143 11.71 6.31 -1.23
C LEU A 143 10.63 6.44 -0.15
N MET A 144 10.97 6.29 1.12
CA MET A 144 10.06 6.54 2.24
C MET A 144 9.64 8.01 2.31
N LEU A 145 10.52 8.95 2.04
CA LEU A 145 10.19 10.37 1.97
C LEU A 145 9.36 10.70 0.74
N THR A 146 9.77 10.24 -0.44
CA THR A 146 9.06 10.51 -1.70
C THR A 146 7.71 9.81 -1.80
N SER A 147 7.53 8.69 -1.07
CA SER A 147 6.22 8.03 -0.96
C SER A 147 5.11 8.95 -0.45
N LYS A 148 5.47 9.99 0.33
CA LYS A 148 4.53 11.01 0.83
C LYS A 148 3.97 11.92 -0.28
N GLY A 149 4.62 11.93 -1.44
CA GLY A 149 4.10 12.60 -2.65
C GLY A 149 3.15 11.74 -3.49
N ALA A 150 2.97 10.47 -3.14
CA ALA A 150 2.00 9.61 -3.82
C ALA A 150 0.57 9.92 -3.32
N ALA A 151 -0.38 9.91 -4.24
CA ALA A 151 -1.80 9.93 -3.89
C ALA A 151 -2.33 8.49 -3.73
N GLY A 152 -3.44 8.30 -3.02
CA GLY A 152 -4.10 7.00 -2.84
C GLY A 152 -4.86 6.51 -4.08
N VAL A 153 -4.36 6.83 -5.28
CA VAL A 153 -4.99 6.51 -6.58
C VAL A 153 -4.08 5.66 -7.45
N THR A 154 -4.67 4.96 -8.41
CA THR A 154 -3.95 4.08 -9.34
C THR A 154 -2.88 4.84 -10.13
N GLY A 155 -1.69 4.28 -10.27
CA GLY A 155 -0.58 4.83 -11.04
C GLY A 155 0.25 5.89 -10.32
N SER A 156 -0.20 6.45 -9.18
CA SER A 156 0.57 7.46 -8.44
C SER A 156 1.93 6.93 -7.98
N GLY A 157 1.99 5.70 -7.48
CA GLY A 157 3.24 5.06 -7.08
C GLY A 157 4.21 4.86 -8.23
N PHE A 158 3.70 4.54 -9.42
CA PHE A 158 4.51 4.42 -10.63
C PHE A 158 5.19 5.75 -11.00
N ILE A 159 4.43 6.86 -10.94
CA ILE A 159 4.96 8.21 -11.21
C ILE A 159 6.01 8.60 -10.16
N VAL A 160 5.74 8.34 -8.88
CA VAL A 160 6.70 8.63 -7.79
C VAL A 160 7.96 7.80 -7.95
N LEU A 161 7.84 6.51 -8.30
CA LEU A 161 8.98 5.64 -8.58
C LEU A 161 9.84 6.22 -9.70
N ALA A 162 9.25 6.51 -10.86
CA ALA A 162 9.95 7.06 -12.01
C ALA A 162 10.65 8.38 -11.67
N SER A 163 9.96 9.29 -10.99
CA SER A 163 10.52 10.59 -10.59
C SER A 163 11.68 10.43 -9.61
N THR A 164 11.56 9.50 -8.63
CA THR A 164 12.61 9.26 -7.65
C THR A 164 13.86 8.65 -8.30
N LEU A 165 13.70 7.66 -9.18
CA LEU A 165 14.81 7.05 -9.90
C LEU A 165 15.50 8.05 -10.82
N ALA A 166 14.74 8.89 -11.53
CA ALA A 166 15.29 9.96 -12.37
C ALA A 166 16.10 10.99 -11.57
N ALA A 167 15.66 11.32 -10.35
CA ALA A 167 16.34 12.27 -9.48
C ALA A 167 17.61 11.67 -8.85
N THR A 168 17.57 10.42 -8.39
CA THR A 168 18.70 9.75 -7.71
C THR A 168 19.78 9.27 -8.68
N ARG A 169 19.40 8.95 -9.93
CA ARG A 169 20.29 8.40 -10.96
C ARG A 169 21.10 7.17 -10.54
N THR A 170 20.67 6.48 -9.49
CA THR A 170 21.35 5.30 -8.96
C THR A 170 20.93 4.04 -9.72
N VAL A 171 19.67 4.00 -10.14
CA VAL A 171 19.07 2.89 -10.89
C VAL A 171 18.44 3.45 -12.17
N PRO A 172 18.58 2.75 -13.33
CA PRO A 172 18.04 3.24 -14.60
C PRO A 172 16.52 3.43 -14.56
N VAL A 173 16.05 4.64 -14.87
CA VAL A 173 14.63 4.99 -14.87
C VAL A 173 13.86 4.25 -15.97
N GLU A 174 14.51 3.86 -17.05
CA GLU A 174 13.94 3.11 -18.16
C GLU A 174 13.36 1.77 -17.72
N GLY A 175 13.93 1.20 -16.64
CA GLY A 175 13.45 -0.04 -16.04
C GLY A 175 12.03 0.05 -15.48
N VAL A 176 11.53 1.24 -15.21
CA VAL A 176 10.14 1.43 -14.75
C VAL A 176 9.15 0.96 -15.81
N ALA A 177 9.49 1.04 -17.09
CA ALA A 177 8.64 0.55 -18.20
C ALA A 177 8.33 -0.96 -18.10
N LEU A 178 9.22 -1.76 -17.51
CA LEU A 178 9.00 -3.18 -17.26
C LEU A 178 7.78 -3.45 -16.35
N LEU A 179 7.50 -2.53 -15.43
CA LEU A 179 6.46 -2.69 -14.43
C LEU A 179 5.06 -2.35 -14.97
N LEU A 180 4.95 -1.68 -16.14
CA LEU A 180 3.67 -1.24 -16.70
C LEU A 180 2.62 -2.34 -16.77
N GLY A 181 3.04 -3.57 -17.18
CA GLY A 181 2.14 -4.71 -17.32
C GLY A 181 1.60 -5.24 -15.99
N VAL A 182 2.32 -5.05 -14.89
CA VAL A 182 1.98 -5.63 -13.57
C VAL A 182 1.62 -4.59 -12.52
N ASP A 183 1.88 -3.30 -12.77
CA ASP A 183 1.64 -2.22 -11.80
C ASP A 183 0.18 -2.18 -11.32
N ARG A 184 -0.79 -2.46 -12.19
CA ARG A 184 -2.21 -2.49 -11.83
C ARG A 184 -2.49 -3.43 -10.67
N PHE A 185 -1.98 -4.65 -10.74
CA PHE A 185 -2.19 -5.68 -9.70
C PHE A 185 -1.49 -5.30 -8.39
N MET A 186 -0.26 -4.79 -8.48
CA MET A 186 0.46 -4.30 -7.30
C MET A 186 -0.21 -3.07 -6.70
N SER A 187 -0.86 -2.22 -7.50
CA SER A 187 -1.62 -1.06 -7.02
C SER A 187 -2.80 -1.43 -6.14
N GLU A 188 -3.49 -2.54 -6.44
CA GLU A 188 -4.60 -3.03 -5.62
C GLU A 188 -4.12 -3.45 -4.23
N ALA A 189 -3.08 -4.29 -4.15
CA ALA A 189 -2.50 -4.72 -2.88
C ALA A 189 -1.94 -3.55 -2.06
N ARG A 190 -1.28 -2.60 -2.73
CA ARG A 190 -0.77 -1.36 -2.13
C ARG A 190 -1.89 -0.53 -1.49
N ALA A 191 -2.99 -0.31 -2.22
CA ALA A 191 -4.11 0.47 -1.74
C ALA A 191 -4.82 -0.19 -0.55
N ILE A 192 -4.98 -1.51 -0.56
CA ILE A 192 -5.55 -2.28 0.56
C ILE A 192 -4.63 -2.19 1.78
N THR A 193 -3.32 -2.36 1.60
CA THR A 193 -2.35 -2.25 2.70
C THR A 193 -2.37 -0.85 3.33
N ASN A 194 -2.42 0.21 2.51
CA ASN A 194 -2.54 1.59 2.98
C ASN A 194 -3.85 1.80 3.77
N LEU A 195 -4.98 1.28 3.28
CA LEU A 195 -6.27 1.38 3.96
C LEU A 195 -6.22 0.75 5.37
N ILE A 196 -5.70 -0.49 5.45
CA ILE A 196 -5.60 -1.22 6.73
C ILE A 196 -4.64 -0.51 7.67
N GLY A 197 -3.46 -0.08 7.19
CA GLY A 197 -2.46 0.64 7.98
C GLY A 197 -3.01 1.94 8.57
N ASN A 198 -3.71 2.74 7.78
CA ASN A 198 -4.37 3.97 8.25
C ASN A 198 -5.47 3.69 9.28
N GLY A 199 -6.25 2.63 9.07
CA GLY A 199 -7.23 2.20 10.05
C GLY A 199 -6.59 1.80 11.37
N VAL A 200 -5.55 0.97 11.34
CA VAL A 200 -4.80 0.55 12.54
C VAL A 200 -4.15 1.75 13.23
N ALA A 201 -3.54 2.67 12.49
CA ALA A 201 -2.98 3.90 13.07
C ALA A 201 -4.05 4.70 13.83
N THR A 202 -5.26 4.81 13.28
CA THR A 202 -6.37 5.49 13.94
C THR A 202 -6.81 4.79 15.23
N LEU A 203 -6.87 3.45 15.23
CA LEU A 203 -7.16 2.67 16.45
C LEU A 203 -6.12 2.92 17.53
N VAL A 204 -4.83 2.86 17.16
CA VAL A 204 -3.70 3.07 18.08
C VAL A 204 -3.73 4.46 18.65
N VAL A 205 -3.86 5.50 17.83
CA VAL A 205 -3.93 6.89 18.31
C VAL A 205 -5.13 7.10 19.21
N SER A 206 -6.34 6.62 18.82
CA SER A 206 -7.54 6.74 19.66
C SER A 206 -7.34 6.08 21.03
N ARG A 207 -6.72 4.91 21.07
CA ARG A 207 -6.43 4.20 22.32
C ARG A 207 -5.39 4.94 23.16
N SER A 208 -4.33 5.47 22.55
CA SER A 208 -3.27 6.20 23.25
C SER A 208 -3.75 7.51 23.86
N GLU A 209 -4.69 8.19 23.19
CA GLU A 209 -5.29 9.45 23.66
C GLU A 209 -6.45 9.23 24.66
N GLY A 210 -6.76 8.00 25.04
CA GLY A 210 -7.92 7.68 25.88
C GLY A 210 -9.27 8.03 25.23
N ALA A 211 -9.29 8.15 23.93
CA ALA A 211 -10.41 8.56 23.08
C ALA A 211 -11.03 7.38 22.30
N PHE A 212 -11.14 6.22 22.98
CA PHE A 212 -11.66 4.97 22.40
C PHE A 212 -12.75 4.36 23.27
N ASP A 213 -13.85 3.91 22.64
CA ASP A 213 -15.02 3.32 23.28
C ASP A 213 -15.04 1.79 23.07
N ASP A 214 -14.72 1.03 24.11
CA ASP A 214 -14.68 -0.42 24.09
C ASP A 214 -16.08 -1.06 23.94
N ALA A 215 -17.13 -0.39 24.40
CA ALA A 215 -18.50 -0.90 24.26
C ALA A 215 -18.95 -0.86 22.78
N LYS A 216 -18.60 0.22 22.06
CA LYS A 216 -18.85 0.29 20.62
C LYS A 216 -18.06 -0.76 19.83
N MET A 217 -16.79 -0.98 20.20
CA MET A 217 -15.97 -2.03 19.58
C MET A 217 -16.63 -3.41 19.77
N ALA A 218 -17.03 -3.74 20.99
CA ALA A 218 -17.67 -5.02 21.28
C ALA A 218 -18.97 -5.22 20.48
N ALA A 219 -19.79 -4.17 20.37
CA ALA A 219 -20.99 -4.18 19.54
C ALA A 219 -20.68 -4.36 18.05
N ALA A 220 -19.69 -3.62 17.52
CA ALA A 220 -19.25 -3.72 16.14
C ALA A 220 -18.72 -5.12 15.80
N GLU A 221 -17.91 -5.71 16.68
CA GLU A 221 -17.36 -7.05 16.50
C GLU A 221 -18.43 -8.16 16.60
N ALA A 222 -19.54 -7.93 17.27
CA ALA A 222 -20.66 -8.88 17.36
C ALA A 222 -21.46 -8.97 16.05
N THR A 223 -21.35 -7.97 15.18
CA THR A 223 -22.07 -7.92 13.89
C THR A 223 -21.31 -8.57 12.72
N VAL A 224 -20.09 -9.07 12.95
CA VAL A 224 -19.14 -9.56 11.94
C VAL A 224 -18.75 -11.01 12.18
#